data_fd7f16acc15a9432c4a6d50063ec8788
#
_entry.id   fd7f16acc15a9432c4a6d50063ec8788
#
_cell.length_a   1.000
_cell.length_b   1.000
_cell.length_c   1.000
_cell.angle_alpha   90.00
_cell.angle_beta   90.00
_cell.angle_gamma   90.00
#
_symmetry.space_group_name_H-M   'P 1'
#
loop_
_entity.id
_entity.type
_entity.pdbx_description
1 polymer ?
#
loop_
_entity_poly.entity_id
_entity_poly.type
_entity_poly.pdbx_seq_one_letter_code
_entity_poly.pdbx_strand_id
1 'polypeptide(L)'
;MKFDTIIIGGGLSGLVCGIKLAQQGERCVIVSSGQSALHISSGSYDLLNALPDGTAVNNPLSALPDVIKQMPNHPYAKLGADRFKRLVSDAEIFFTNVGLPMFGNGDVNHYRITPMGTLRPTWLTSFGFATSERMDSLRWKKVSIFNPFGFLDFYPQFIADEFLKLGTESDIH
;
A
#
# COMPACT_ATOMS: atom_id res chain seq x y z
N MET A 1 27.68 14.13 -20.40
CA MET A 1 26.70 13.01 -20.49
C MET A 1 25.40 13.59 -21.04
N LYS A 2 24.70 12.93 -21.97
CA LYS A 2 23.47 13.44 -22.59
C LYS A 2 22.31 12.54 -22.15
N PHE A 3 21.23 13.13 -21.63
CA PHE A 3 20.02 12.43 -21.23
C PHE A 3 18.86 12.80 -22.16
N ASP A 4 17.93 11.87 -22.33
CA ASP A 4 16.76 12.08 -23.17
C ASP A 4 15.61 12.67 -22.31
N THR A 5 15.53 12.27 -21.03
CA THR A 5 14.51 12.74 -20.07
C THR A 5 15.10 13.09 -18.72
N ILE A 6 14.65 14.22 -18.15
CA ILE A 6 14.96 14.64 -16.78
C ILE A 6 13.68 14.53 -15.94
N ILE A 7 13.75 13.78 -14.84
CA ILE A 7 12.64 13.60 -13.90
C ILE A 7 12.97 14.38 -12.62
N ILE A 8 12.10 15.29 -12.23
CA ILE A 8 12.24 16.07 -11.01
C ILE A 8 11.42 15.44 -9.90
N GLY A 9 12.11 14.92 -8.86
CA GLY A 9 11.51 14.25 -7.71
C GLY A 9 11.82 12.76 -7.66
N GLY A 10 12.48 12.32 -6.58
CA GLY A 10 12.87 10.93 -6.29
C GLY A 10 11.82 10.14 -5.50
N GLY A 11 10.55 10.55 -5.51
CA GLY A 11 9.45 9.81 -4.90
C GLY A 11 8.98 8.65 -5.78
N LEU A 12 7.97 7.90 -5.31
CA LEU A 12 7.42 6.73 -6.00
C LEU A 12 7.08 7.02 -7.46
N SER A 13 6.37 8.10 -7.73
CA SER A 13 5.96 8.47 -9.11
C SER A 13 7.16 8.73 -10.03
N GLY A 14 8.18 9.45 -9.55
CA GLY A 14 9.39 9.73 -10.31
C GLY A 14 10.21 8.47 -10.58
N LEU A 15 10.35 7.59 -9.59
CA LEU A 15 11.05 6.32 -9.73
C LEU A 15 10.34 5.39 -10.72
N VAL A 16 9.03 5.22 -10.61
CA VAL A 16 8.25 4.39 -11.54
C VAL A 16 8.30 4.95 -12.96
N CYS A 17 8.21 6.28 -13.11
CA CYS A 17 8.35 6.95 -14.41
C CYS A 17 9.73 6.63 -15.02
N GLY A 18 10.81 6.82 -14.25
CA GLY A 18 12.17 6.55 -14.72
C GLY A 18 12.40 5.10 -15.13
N ILE A 19 11.88 4.15 -14.35
CA ILE A 19 11.97 2.72 -14.68
C ILE A 19 11.24 2.42 -15.99
N LYS A 20 10.01 2.93 -16.16
CA LYS A 20 9.21 2.70 -17.38
C LYS A 20 9.87 3.29 -18.63
N LEU A 21 10.45 4.48 -18.54
CA LEU A 21 11.18 5.11 -19.64
C LEU A 21 12.48 4.36 -19.95
N ALA A 22 13.23 3.96 -18.93
CA ALA A 22 14.44 3.15 -19.12
C ALA A 22 14.16 1.80 -19.76
N GLN A 23 13.03 1.15 -19.44
CA GLN A 23 12.57 -0.08 -20.11
C GLN A 23 12.25 0.14 -21.60
N GLN A 24 11.96 1.37 -22.01
CA GLN A 24 11.75 1.77 -23.41
C GLN A 24 13.06 2.20 -24.10
N GLY A 25 14.19 2.12 -23.41
CA GLY A 25 15.51 2.47 -23.93
C GLY A 25 15.91 3.94 -23.76
N GLU A 26 15.10 4.75 -23.05
CA GLU A 26 15.45 6.14 -22.78
C GLU A 26 16.53 6.27 -21.69
N ARG A 27 17.43 7.22 -21.87
CA ARG A 27 18.43 7.58 -20.85
C ARG A 27 17.85 8.64 -19.94
N CYS A 28 17.43 8.23 -18.75
CA CYS A 28 16.79 9.11 -17.78
C CYS A 28 17.77 9.55 -16.69
N VAL A 29 17.57 10.75 -16.14
CA VAL A 29 18.16 11.19 -14.90
C VAL A 29 17.07 11.65 -13.95
N ILE A 30 17.17 11.22 -12.68
CA ILE A 30 16.28 11.67 -11.61
C ILE A 30 17.04 12.66 -10.74
N VAL A 31 16.47 13.86 -10.60
CA VAL A 31 17.00 14.92 -9.74
C VAL A 31 16.11 15.03 -8.51
N SER A 32 16.71 14.87 -7.32
CA SER A 32 15.98 14.93 -6.05
C SER A 32 16.79 15.69 -5.01
N SER A 33 16.11 16.44 -4.16
CA SER A 33 16.71 17.11 -2.99
C SER A 33 16.23 16.40 -1.71
N GLY A 34 17.09 15.58 -1.11
CA GLY A 34 16.80 14.86 0.14
C GLY A 34 16.04 13.55 -0.05
N GLN A 35 15.51 13.03 1.06
CA GLN A 35 14.82 11.73 1.11
C GLN A 35 13.36 11.87 0.69
N SER A 36 12.86 10.88 -0.06
CA SER A 36 11.46 10.82 -0.44
C SER A 36 10.59 10.24 0.69
N ALA A 37 9.27 10.42 0.58
CA ALA A 37 8.31 9.80 1.50
C ALA A 37 8.38 8.26 1.52
N LEU A 38 9.03 7.62 0.55
CA LEU A 38 9.28 6.18 0.56
C LEU A 38 10.14 5.74 1.75
N HIS A 39 11.00 6.61 2.26
CA HIS A 39 11.83 6.33 3.44
C HIS A 39 11.00 6.05 4.70
N ILE A 40 9.83 6.67 4.81
CA ILE A 40 8.90 6.51 5.94
C ILE A 40 7.62 5.78 5.51
N SER A 41 7.65 5.06 4.41
CA SER A 41 6.48 4.34 3.92
C SER A 41 6.14 3.15 4.81
N SER A 42 4.87 2.78 4.81
CA SER A 42 4.35 1.65 5.58
C SER A 42 4.65 0.28 4.94
N GLY A 43 5.37 0.21 3.82
CA GLY A 43 5.59 -1.02 3.06
C GLY A 43 4.31 -1.58 2.42
N SER A 44 3.29 -0.74 2.28
CA SER A 44 2.00 -1.10 1.68
C SER A 44 1.49 -0.02 0.73
N TYR A 45 0.61 -0.41 -0.18
CA TYR A 45 -0.05 0.47 -1.15
C TYR A 45 -1.56 0.34 -1.02
N ASP A 46 -2.22 1.49 -0.89
CA ASP A 46 -3.67 1.57 -0.85
C ASP A 46 -4.20 1.91 -2.26
N LEU A 47 -5.30 1.30 -2.65
CA LEU A 47 -5.93 1.55 -3.94
C LEU A 47 -7.21 2.38 -3.77
N LEU A 48 -8.21 1.80 -3.08
CA LEU A 48 -9.47 2.46 -2.77
C LEU A 48 -10.06 1.82 -1.51
N ASN A 49 -10.15 2.58 -0.43
CA ASN A 49 -10.60 2.09 0.88
C ASN A 49 -12.01 2.58 1.24
N ALA A 50 -12.42 3.71 0.67
CA ALA A 50 -13.76 4.26 0.84
C ALA A 50 -14.16 5.09 -0.38
N LEU A 51 -15.46 5.20 -0.61
CA LEU A 51 -16.04 6.15 -1.55
C LEU A 51 -16.01 7.57 -0.96
N PRO A 52 -16.21 8.60 -1.80
CA PRO A 52 -16.25 10.00 -1.34
C PRO A 52 -17.30 10.29 -0.27
N ASP A 53 -18.39 9.53 -0.23
CA ASP A 53 -19.45 9.63 0.78
C ASP A 53 -19.12 8.90 2.10
N GLY A 54 -17.92 8.29 2.20
CA GLY A 54 -17.48 7.54 3.38
C GLY A 54 -17.85 6.05 3.37
N THR A 55 -18.57 5.58 2.36
CA THR A 55 -18.90 4.14 2.25
C THR A 55 -17.63 3.30 2.11
N ALA A 56 -17.44 2.33 3.02
CA ALA A 56 -16.28 1.44 3.00
C ALA A 56 -16.25 0.58 1.73
N VAL A 57 -15.05 0.39 1.16
CA VAL A 57 -14.84 -0.39 -0.06
C VAL A 57 -13.99 -1.61 0.23
N ASN A 58 -14.57 -2.80 0.05
CA ASN A 58 -13.85 -4.06 0.12
C ASN A 58 -13.29 -4.50 -1.24
N ASN A 59 -13.97 -4.14 -2.33
CA ASN A 59 -13.63 -4.54 -3.69
C ASN A 59 -13.29 -3.31 -4.55
N PRO A 60 -12.02 -2.85 -4.55
CA PRO A 60 -11.61 -1.59 -5.18
C PRO A 60 -11.99 -1.46 -6.65
N LEU A 61 -11.70 -2.49 -7.45
CA LEU A 61 -11.97 -2.44 -8.89
C LEU A 61 -13.47 -2.48 -9.22
N SER A 62 -14.27 -3.12 -8.36
CA SER A 62 -15.73 -3.15 -8.52
C SER A 62 -16.39 -1.83 -8.13
N ALA A 63 -15.82 -1.09 -7.17
CA ALA A 63 -16.32 0.20 -6.71
C ALA A 63 -15.90 1.40 -7.60
N LEU A 64 -15.03 1.17 -8.58
CA LEU A 64 -14.53 2.23 -9.46
C LEU A 64 -15.61 3.02 -10.20
N PRO A 65 -16.70 2.40 -10.74
CA PRO A 65 -17.79 3.15 -11.35
C PRO A 65 -18.45 4.16 -10.41
N ASP A 66 -18.56 3.85 -9.12
CA ASP A 66 -19.15 4.75 -8.13
C ASP A 66 -18.22 5.95 -7.84
N VAL A 67 -16.90 5.73 -7.78
CA VAL A 67 -15.92 6.82 -7.70
C VAL A 67 -16.03 7.74 -8.91
N ILE A 68 -16.10 7.19 -10.12
CA ILE A 68 -16.22 7.96 -11.36
C ILE A 68 -17.51 8.80 -11.36
N LYS A 69 -18.61 8.22 -10.90
CA LYS A 69 -19.91 8.89 -10.81
C LYS A 69 -19.90 10.01 -9.77
N GLN A 70 -19.35 9.76 -8.58
CA GLN A 70 -19.35 10.74 -7.48
C GLN A 70 -18.29 11.84 -7.68
N MET A 71 -17.15 11.50 -8.30
CA MET A 71 -16.01 12.41 -8.51
C MET A 71 -15.47 12.33 -9.94
N PRO A 72 -16.14 12.92 -10.94
CA PRO A 72 -15.73 12.85 -12.35
C PRO A 72 -14.37 13.50 -12.64
N ASN A 73 -13.89 14.36 -11.74
CA ASN A 73 -12.56 14.98 -11.82
C ASN A 73 -11.45 14.21 -11.10
N HIS A 74 -11.78 13.10 -10.42
CA HIS A 74 -10.78 12.26 -9.75
C HIS A 74 -9.78 11.68 -10.78
N PRO A 75 -8.49 11.51 -10.44
CA PRO A 75 -7.52 10.89 -11.35
C PRO A 75 -7.96 9.54 -11.93
N TYR A 76 -8.64 8.71 -11.14
CA TYR A 76 -9.17 7.42 -11.61
C TYR A 76 -10.25 7.59 -12.68
N ALA A 77 -11.13 8.58 -12.52
CA ALA A 77 -12.13 8.91 -13.53
C ALA A 77 -11.50 9.40 -14.84
N LYS A 78 -10.46 10.23 -14.74
CA LYS A 78 -9.72 10.73 -15.92
C LYS A 78 -8.96 9.64 -16.68
N LEU A 79 -8.49 8.60 -15.97
CA LEU A 79 -7.88 7.43 -16.59
C LEU A 79 -8.90 6.54 -17.30
N GLY A 80 -10.13 6.51 -16.80
CA GLY A 80 -11.17 5.59 -17.23
C GLY A 80 -10.98 4.18 -16.63
N ALA A 81 -12.09 3.46 -16.50
CA ALA A 81 -12.12 2.19 -15.76
C ALA A 81 -11.18 1.13 -16.34
N ASP A 82 -11.18 0.93 -17.67
CA ASP A 82 -10.40 -0.12 -18.30
C ASP A 82 -8.90 0.14 -18.23
N ARG A 83 -8.49 1.39 -18.42
CA ARG A 83 -7.07 1.76 -18.28
C ARG A 83 -6.61 1.65 -16.84
N PHE A 84 -7.44 2.06 -15.89
CA PHE A 84 -7.12 1.95 -14.47
C PHE A 84 -6.92 0.49 -14.06
N LYS A 85 -7.84 -0.42 -14.44
CA LYS A 85 -7.73 -1.86 -14.17
C LYS A 85 -6.44 -2.45 -14.75
N ARG A 86 -6.09 -2.11 -15.99
CA ARG A 86 -4.82 -2.55 -16.59
C ARG A 86 -3.61 -2.07 -15.81
N LEU A 87 -3.59 -0.80 -15.38
CA LEU A 87 -2.48 -0.25 -14.60
C LEU A 87 -2.33 -0.91 -13.23
N VAL A 88 -3.43 -1.30 -12.59
CA VAL A 88 -3.41 -2.07 -11.33
C VAL A 88 -2.75 -3.42 -11.55
N SER A 89 -3.20 -4.19 -12.55
CA SER A 89 -2.60 -5.48 -12.90
C SER A 89 -1.12 -5.35 -13.31
N ASP A 90 -0.78 -4.34 -14.11
CA ASP A 90 0.61 -4.07 -14.51
C ASP A 90 1.52 -3.78 -13.30
N ALA A 91 0.99 -3.11 -12.27
CA ALA A 91 1.75 -2.83 -11.05
C ALA A 91 2.01 -4.10 -10.24
N GLU A 92 1.03 -4.99 -10.11
CA GLU A 92 1.16 -6.28 -9.44
C GLU A 92 2.22 -7.15 -10.12
N ILE A 93 2.17 -7.24 -11.45
CA ILE A 93 3.17 -7.95 -12.26
C ILE A 93 4.55 -7.30 -12.12
N PHE A 94 4.62 -5.97 -12.11
CA PHE A 94 5.88 -5.24 -11.96
C PHE A 94 6.62 -5.60 -10.66
N PHE A 95 5.94 -5.60 -9.53
CA PHE A 95 6.55 -5.96 -8.25
C PHE A 95 7.07 -7.39 -8.25
N THR A 96 6.33 -8.31 -8.82
CA THR A 96 6.76 -9.71 -8.97
C THR A 96 8.03 -9.82 -9.83
N ASN A 97 8.05 -9.12 -10.97
CA ASN A 97 9.16 -9.18 -11.93
C ASN A 97 10.47 -8.58 -11.39
N VAL A 98 10.40 -7.61 -10.47
CA VAL A 98 11.58 -7.04 -9.83
C VAL A 98 12.03 -7.79 -8.57
N GLY A 99 11.43 -8.95 -8.29
CA GLY A 99 11.79 -9.79 -7.14
C GLY A 99 11.27 -9.27 -5.80
N LEU A 100 10.25 -8.42 -5.80
CA LEU A 100 9.57 -7.87 -4.62
C LEU A 100 8.10 -8.31 -4.62
N PRO A 101 7.81 -9.62 -4.49
CA PRO A 101 6.43 -10.08 -4.51
C PRO A 101 5.64 -9.42 -3.35
N MET A 102 4.46 -8.94 -3.68
CA MET A 102 3.54 -8.32 -2.72
C MET A 102 2.38 -9.26 -2.45
N PHE A 103 1.85 -9.20 -1.23
CA PHE A 103 0.60 -9.87 -0.87
C PHE A 103 -0.58 -8.95 -1.24
N GLY A 104 -1.64 -9.51 -1.81
CA GLY A 104 -2.87 -8.82 -2.20
C GLY A 104 -3.05 -8.72 -3.71
N ASN A 105 -4.20 -8.18 -4.11
CA ASN A 105 -4.58 -7.90 -5.49
C ASN A 105 -5.66 -6.80 -5.54
N GLY A 106 -5.95 -6.27 -6.74
CA GLY A 106 -6.90 -5.17 -6.94
C GLY A 106 -8.37 -5.55 -6.76
N ASP A 107 -8.71 -6.84 -6.72
CA ASP A 107 -10.11 -7.29 -6.62
C ASP A 107 -10.66 -7.17 -5.22
N VAL A 108 -9.82 -7.37 -4.19
CA VAL A 108 -10.24 -7.35 -2.79
C VAL A 108 -9.17 -6.71 -1.90
N ASN A 109 -9.59 -5.78 -1.04
CA ASN A 109 -8.74 -5.27 0.02
C ASN A 109 -8.49 -6.35 1.07
N HIS A 110 -7.25 -6.47 1.50
CA HIS A 110 -6.90 -7.11 2.76
C HIS A 110 -6.59 -6.04 3.82
N TYR A 111 -6.31 -6.44 5.04
CA TYR A 111 -6.07 -5.52 6.14
C TYR A 111 -4.66 -5.71 6.68
N ARG A 112 -3.87 -4.63 6.72
CA ARG A 112 -2.59 -4.61 7.41
C ARG A 112 -2.75 -4.09 8.83
N ILE A 113 -1.90 -4.57 9.72
CA ILE A 113 -1.84 -4.09 11.09
C ILE A 113 -0.99 -2.82 11.13
N THR A 114 -1.53 -1.76 11.73
CA THR A 114 -0.80 -0.51 11.94
C THR A 114 0.07 -0.58 13.20
N PRO A 115 1.04 0.31 13.40
CA PRO A 115 1.80 0.41 14.65
C PRO A 115 0.94 0.66 15.90
N MET A 116 -0.31 1.08 15.73
CA MET A 116 -1.29 1.25 16.81
C MET A 116 -2.15 0.00 17.05
N GLY A 117 -1.91 -1.10 16.34
CA GLY A 117 -2.70 -2.34 16.43
C GLY A 117 -3.99 -2.35 15.63
N THR A 118 -4.40 -1.22 15.04
CA THR A 118 -5.63 -1.15 14.24
C THR A 118 -5.45 -1.80 12.87
N LEU A 119 -6.54 -2.24 12.26
CA LEU A 119 -6.56 -2.81 10.92
C LEU A 119 -6.89 -1.73 9.88
N ARG A 120 -6.07 -1.64 8.84
CA ARG A 120 -6.26 -0.69 7.73
C ARG A 120 -6.43 -1.44 6.40
N PRO A 121 -7.51 -1.16 5.65
CA PRO A 121 -7.68 -1.73 4.31
C PRO A 121 -6.50 -1.36 3.41
N THR A 122 -6.04 -2.32 2.63
CA THR A 122 -4.82 -2.18 1.81
C THR A 122 -4.95 -3.04 0.56
N TRP A 123 -4.39 -2.55 -0.54
CA TRP A 123 -4.31 -3.29 -1.80
C TRP A 123 -3.11 -4.24 -1.83
N LEU A 124 -1.89 -3.71 -1.63
CA LEU A 124 -0.66 -4.50 -1.65
C LEU A 124 0.14 -4.27 -0.38
N THR A 125 0.68 -5.35 0.17
CA THR A 125 1.55 -5.31 1.36
C THR A 125 2.80 -6.13 1.11
N SER A 126 3.96 -5.61 1.51
CA SER A 126 5.24 -6.32 1.44
C SER A 126 5.19 -7.63 2.23
N PHE A 127 5.82 -8.69 1.71
CA PHE A 127 5.96 -9.95 2.46
C PHE A 127 6.68 -9.70 3.79
N GLY A 128 6.22 -10.39 4.84
CA GLY A 128 6.75 -10.26 6.20
C GLY A 128 5.92 -9.36 7.11
N PHE A 129 5.00 -8.56 6.57
CA PHE A 129 4.03 -7.85 7.40
C PHE A 129 2.85 -8.74 7.77
N ALA A 130 2.39 -8.60 9.01
CA ALA A 130 1.20 -9.29 9.47
C ALA A 130 -0.05 -8.65 8.83
N THR A 131 -0.87 -9.48 8.22
CA THR A 131 -2.11 -9.09 7.54
C THR A 131 -3.27 -9.95 7.99
N SER A 132 -4.49 -9.44 7.82
CA SER A 132 -5.74 -10.17 7.98
C SER A 132 -6.60 -10.06 6.72
N GLU A 133 -7.39 -11.07 6.43
CA GLU A 133 -8.43 -11.04 5.40
C GLU A 133 -9.72 -10.40 5.90
N ARG A 134 -9.87 -10.21 7.22
CA ARG A 134 -11.07 -9.70 7.88
C ARG A 134 -10.74 -8.49 8.74
N MET A 135 -11.68 -7.56 8.85
CA MET A 135 -11.54 -6.36 9.67
C MET A 135 -11.87 -6.63 11.16
N ASP A 136 -12.63 -7.67 11.44
CA ASP A 136 -13.21 -7.97 12.74
C ASP A 136 -12.50 -9.10 13.51
N SER A 137 -11.47 -9.71 12.91
CA SER A 137 -10.75 -10.82 13.53
C SER A 137 -9.36 -11.02 12.93
N LEU A 138 -8.48 -11.65 13.69
CA LEU A 138 -7.18 -12.13 13.23
C LEU A 138 -7.19 -13.66 13.14
N ARG A 139 -6.31 -14.20 12.29
CA ARG A 139 -6.18 -15.66 12.12
C ARG A 139 -5.50 -16.36 13.29
N TRP A 140 -4.83 -15.61 14.18
CA TRP A 140 -4.11 -16.14 15.34
C TRP A 140 -4.96 -16.02 16.59
N LYS A 141 -4.92 -17.06 17.45
CA LYS A 141 -5.52 -17.02 18.79
C LYS A 141 -4.60 -16.34 19.80
N LYS A 142 -3.30 -16.49 19.60
CA LYS A 142 -2.27 -15.92 20.48
C LYS A 142 -1.05 -15.50 19.66
N VAL A 143 -0.44 -14.37 20.04
CA VAL A 143 0.77 -13.81 19.41
C VAL A 143 1.77 -13.38 20.49
N SER A 144 3.07 -13.33 20.13
CA SER A 144 4.10 -12.68 20.93
C SER A 144 4.55 -11.40 20.26
N ILE A 145 4.59 -10.31 21.01
CA ILE A 145 5.00 -8.98 20.55
C ILE A 145 6.35 -8.67 21.19
N PHE A 146 7.39 -8.50 20.36
CA PHE A 146 8.74 -8.19 20.84
C PHE A 146 9.02 -6.70 20.62
N ASN A 147 9.45 -6.02 21.71
CA ASN A 147 9.91 -4.64 21.66
C ASN A 147 11.41 -4.58 21.91
N PRO A 148 12.27 -4.26 20.92
CA PRO A 148 13.70 -4.12 21.15
C PRO A 148 13.98 -3.06 22.21
N PHE A 149 14.87 -3.40 23.16
CA PHE A 149 15.25 -2.48 24.23
C PHE A 149 15.77 -1.15 23.67
N GLY A 150 15.24 -0.05 24.19
CA GLY A 150 15.63 1.32 23.78
C GLY A 150 14.90 1.85 22.53
N PHE A 151 14.01 1.08 21.92
CA PHE A 151 13.17 1.57 20.80
C PHE A 151 11.92 2.25 21.38
N LEU A 152 11.96 3.59 21.43
CA LEU A 152 10.94 4.39 22.11
C LEU A 152 9.70 4.70 21.26
N ASP A 153 9.77 4.51 19.95
CA ASP A 153 8.67 4.85 19.01
C ASP A 153 7.68 3.70 18.79
N PHE A 154 7.80 2.63 19.60
CA PHE A 154 6.94 1.46 19.50
C PHE A 154 6.33 1.12 20.86
N TYR A 155 5.00 1.13 20.92
CA TYR A 155 4.23 0.84 22.13
C TYR A 155 3.45 -0.46 21.94
N PRO A 156 4.01 -1.62 22.31
CA PRO A 156 3.40 -2.93 22.07
C PRO A 156 2.05 -3.10 22.79
N GLN A 157 1.81 -2.36 23.88
CA GLN A 157 0.56 -2.42 24.61
C GLN A 157 -0.63 -1.97 23.73
N PHE A 158 -0.47 -0.94 22.89
CA PHE A 158 -1.54 -0.53 21.97
C PHE A 158 -1.93 -1.66 21.03
N ILE A 159 -0.94 -2.40 20.51
CA ILE A 159 -1.20 -3.55 19.63
C ILE A 159 -1.89 -4.67 20.40
N ALA A 160 -1.41 -4.99 21.60
CA ALA A 160 -2.00 -6.03 22.43
C ALA A 160 -3.46 -5.73 22.78
N ASP A 161 -3.78 -4.48 23.15
CA ASP A 161 -5.14 -4.06 23.49
C ASP A 161 -6.10 -4.13 22.29
N GLU A 162 -5.63 -3.73 21.09
CA GLU A 162 -6.42 -3.86 19.87
C GLU A 162 -6.59 -5.32 19.45
N PHE A 163 -5.56 -6.15 19.60
CA PHE A 163 -5.64 -7.58 19.30
C PHE A 163 -6.60 -8.31 20.23
N LEU A 164 -6.65 -7.93 21.51
CA LEU A 164 -7.60 -8.48 22.45
C LEU A 164 -9.05 -8.20 22.03
N LYS A 165 -9.36 -7.01 21.52
CA LYS A 165 -10.67 -6.67 20.94
C LYS A 165 -11.04 -7.53 19.73
N LEU A 166 -10.04 -8.00 19.00
CA LEU A 166 -10.20 -8.89 17.83
C LEU A 166 -10.16 -10.38 18.21
N GLY A 167 -10.17 -10.71 19.51
CA GLY A 167 -10.18 -12.08 20.03
C GLY A 167 -8.80 -12.76 20.00
N THR A 168 -7.71 -12.00 19.95
CA THR A 168 -6.33 -12.52 19.94
C THR A 168 -5.61 -12.09 21.21
N GLU A 169 -5.11 -13.07 21.98
CA GLU A 169 -4.28 -12.81 23.17
C GLU A 169 -2.85 -12.44 22.76
N SER A 170 -2.17 -11.63 23.57
CA SER A 170 -0.80 -11.19 23.31
C SER A 170 0.09 -11.31 24.54
N ASP A 171 1.31 -11.87 24.36
CA ASP A 171 2.40 -11.76 25.32
C ASP A 171 3.38 -10.68 24.82
N ILE A 172 3.80 -9.77 25.70
CA ILE A 172 4.75 -8.69 25.37
C ILE A 172 6.11 -9.05 25.98
N HIS A 173 7.18 -8.93 25.20
CA HIS A 173 8.54 -9.25 25.57
C HIS A 173 9.50 -8.10 25.32
#